data_d0b10bb011824f4977919d28310a3d46
#
_entry.id   d0b10bb011824f4977919d28310a3d46
#
_cell.length_a   1.000
_cell.length_b   1.000
_cell.length_c   1.000
_cell.angle_alpha   90.00
_cell.angle_beta   90.00
_cell.angle_gamma   90.00
#
_symmetry.space_group_name_H-M   'P 1'
#
loop_
_entity.id
_entity.type
_entity.pdbx_description
1 polymer ?
#
loop_
_entity_poly.entity_id
_entity_poly.type
_entity_poly.pdbx_seq_one_letter_code
_entity_poly.pdbx_strand_id
1 'polypeptide(L)'
;MIQRNRAPLTQQIDKINFVSPKEIRINQHVKFLWMEHVPNQTSRIDLYFDAGLRKDRNIVASICSALLLSGTNHKTSTKIHSELDELGAYFDIGLSHEGLLISVFALKTNLLKSVEILYEAIQNVIFPENEIKETINERREKHKINEKKVSFLSQRKFQEKIFHDTPYSELTQLKDYDSLFIFSDFNPEMKNDKFKQIFPYNRTDVVRIRGV
;
A
#
# COMPACT_ATOMS: atom_id res chain seq x y z
N MET A 1 12.21 16.64 -39.12
CA MET A 1 12.12 15.26 -39.66
C MET A 1 13.15 14.41 -38.94
N ILE A 2 12.73 13.35 -38.25
CA ILE A 2 13.65 12.42 -37.56
C ILE A 2 14.30 11.53 -38.61
N GLN A 3 15.62 11.61 -38.75
CA GLN A 3 16.39 10.75 -39.64
C GLN A 3 16.53 9.35 -39.03
N ARG A 4 15.63 8.45 -39.39
CA ARG A 4 15.62 7.06 -38.88
C ARG A 4 16.77 6.17 -39.37
N ASN A 5 17.56 6.66 -40.33
CA ASN A 5 18.67 5.92 -40.94
C ASN A 5 20.01 6.12 -40.24
N ARG A 6 20.05 6.90 -39.16
CA ARG A 6 21.25 7.07 -38.33
C ARG A 6 20.93 6.58 -36.94
N ALA A 7 21.77 5.73 -36.40
CA ALA A 7 21.74 5.37 -34.99
C ALA A 7 21.92 6.63 -34.13
N PRO A 8 21.18 6.78 -33.00
CA PRO A 8 21.42 7.89 -32.08
C PRO A 8 22.87 7.86 -31.58
N LEU A 9 23.47 9.06 -31.46
CA LEU A 9 24.79 9.18 -30.86
C LEU A 9 24.74 8.70 -29.41
N THR A 10 25.50 7.66 -29.11
CA THR A 10 25.68 7.20 -27.74
C THR A 10 26.80 8.02 -27.10
N GLN A 11 26.51 8.63 -25.96
CA GLN A 11 27.51 9.29 -25.12
C GLN A 11 27.77 8.42 -23.87
N GLN A 12 29.01 8.32 -23.49
CA GLN A 12 29.37 7.70 -22.23
C GLN A 12 28.91 8.61 -21.10
N ILE A 13 28.18 8.06 -20.13
CA ILE A 13 27.73 8.79 -18.95
C ILE A 13 28.85 8.74 -17.92
N ASP A 14 29.64 9.81 -17.83
CA ASP A 14 30.79 9.87 -16.92
C ASP A 14 30.36 10.11 -15.47
N LYS A 15 29.22 10.77 -15.23
CA LYS A 15 28.74 11.11 -13.89
C LYS A 15 27.22 11.14 -13.84
N ILE A 16 26.65 10.41 -12.88
CA ILE A 16 25.25 10.48 -12.56
C ILE A 16 25.09 11.34 -11.30
N ASN A 17 24.39 12.48 -11.41
CA ASN A 17 24.08 13.32 -10.29
C ASN A 17 22.71 12.93 -9.73
N PHE A 18 22.70 12.38 -8.51
CA PHE A 18 21.46 12.08 -7.78
C PHE A 18 20.99 13.31 -7.03
N VAL A 19 19.70 13.57 -7.11
CA VAL A 19 19.07 14.59 -6.25
C VAL A 19 18.99 14.02 -4.84
N SER A 20 19.66 14.67 -3.89
CA SER A 20 19.59 14.27 -2.48
C SER A 20 18.30 14.79 -1.85
N PRO A 21 17.53 13.95 -1.16
CA PRO A 21 16.34 14.39 -0.44
C PRO A 21 16.75 15.27 0.76
N LYS A 22 15.92 16.27 1.07
CA LYS A 22 15.99 17.00 2.33
C LYS A 22 15.19 16.20 3.37
N GLU A 23 15.78 15.99 4.55
CA GLU A 23 15.13 15.30 5.66
C GLU A 23 14.66 16.33 6.71
N ILE A 24 13.39 16.23 7.11
CA ILE A 24 12.81 17.00 8.20
C ILE A 24 12.19 15.99 9.17
N ARG A 25 12.57 16.05 10.44
CA ARG A 25 11.89 15.29 11.49
C ARG A 25 10.71 16.10 12.00
N ILE A 26 9.48 15.59 11.78
CA ILE A 26 8.26 16.20 12.29
C ILE A 26 8.12 15.88 13.78
N ASN A 27 8.43 14.65 14.18
CA ASN A 27 8.47 14.19 15.57
C ASN A 27 9.37 12.95 15.69
N GLN A 28 9.39 12.31 16.88
CA GLN A 28 10.22 11.12 17.12
C GLN A 28 9.86 9.90 16.25
N HIS A 29 8.64 9.86 15.66
CA HIS A 29 8.12 8.73 14.89
C HIS A 29 7.97 9.04 13.40
N VAL A 30 7.96 10.30 12.99
CA VAL A 30 7.67 10.72 11.63
C VAL A 30 8.85 11.46 11.03
N LYS A 31 9.39 10.90 9.95
CA LYS A 31 10.39 11.54 9.09
C LYS A 31 9.73 11.94 7.78
N PHE A 32 10.02 13.16 7.36
CA PHE A 32 9.60 13.71 6.10
C PHE A 32 10.80 13.85 5.18
N LEU A 33 10.74 13.19 4.02
CA LEU A 33 11.77 13.27 2.99
C LEU A 33 11.18 13.93 1.76
N TRP A 34 11.78 15.04 1.34
CA TRP A 34 11.29 15.76 0.19
C TRP A 34 12.39 15.97 -0.85
N MET A 35 12.03 15.92 -2.13
CA MET A 35 12.92 16.21 -3.25
C MET A 35 12.34 17.34 -4.11
N GLU A 36 13.11 18.42 -4.24
CA GLU A 36 12.80 19.57 -5.10
C GLU A 36 13.38 19.37 -6.51
N HIS A 37 12.93 20.21 -7.43
CA HIS A 37 13.50 20.37 -8.78
C HIS A 37 13.33 19.19 -9.72
N VAL A 38 12.24 18.46 -9.60
CA VAL A 38 11.83 17.59 -10.67
C VAL A 38 11.02 18.45 -11.67
N PRO A 39 11.43 18.63 -12.92
CA PRO A 39 10.73 19.46 -13.90
C PRO A 39 9.47 18.75 -14.40
N ASN A 40 8.55 18.47 -13.49
CA ASN A 40 7.31 17.78 -13.78
C ASN A 40 6.13 18.49 -13.11
N GLN A 41 4.97 18.48 -13.78
CA GLN A 41 3.74 19.03 -13.20
C GLN A 41 3.04 18.06 -12.28
N THR A 42 3.44 16.79 -12.29
CA THR A 42 2.92 15.76 -11.40
C THR A 42 3.80 15.63 -10.15
N SER A 43 3.16 15.49 -9.02
CA SER A 43 3.82 15.23 -7.73
C SER A 43 3.41 13.87 -7.22
N ARG A 44 4.28 13.28 -6.42
CA ARG A 44 4.04 12.01 -5.74
C ARG A 44 4.30 12.16 -4.24
N ILE A 45 3.38 11.65 -3.44
CA ILE A 45 3.56 11.48 -1.99
C ILE A 45 3.53 10.00 -1.69
N ASP A 46 4.52 9.53 -0.95
CA ASP A 46 4.61 8.17 -0.43
C ASP A 46 4.44 8.22 1.09
N LEU A 47 3.40 7.54 1.60
CA LEU A 47 3.18 7.31 3.02
C LEU A 47 3.61 5.88 3.34
N TYR A 48 4.63 5.72 4.16
CA TYR A 48 5.11 4.42 4.58
C TYR A 48 4.74 4.17 6.05
N PHE A 49 4.11 3.02 6.30
CA PHE A 49 3.73 2.55 7.62
C PHE A 49 4.49 1.26 7.94
N ASP A 50 5.02 1.15 9.15
CA ASP A 50 5.60 -0.11 9.67
C ASP A 50 4.49 -1.11 10.03
N ALA A 51 3.75 -1.54 9.01
CA ALA A 51 2.55 -2.39 9.11
C ALA A 51 2.58 -3.48 8.02
N GLY A 52 3.68 -4.23 7.97
CA GLY A 52 3.88 -5.28 6.98
C GLY A 52 3.29 -6.63 7.37
N LEU A 53 3.35 -7.58 6.43
CA LEU A 53 2.82 -8.94 6.58
C LEU A 53 3.44 -9.68 7.78
N ARG A 54 4.67 -9.40 8.16
CA ARG A 54 5.37 -10.02 9.29
C ARG A 54 4.85 -9.60 10.66
N LYS A 55 4.10 -8.49 10.73
CA LYS A 55 3.63 -7.93 12.02
C LYS A 55 2.41 -8.66 12.56
N ASP A 56 1.55 -9.17 11.68
CA ASP A 56 0.36 -9.92 12.08
C ASP A 56 -0.07 -10.93 11.01
N ARG A 57 0.12 -12.21 11.30
CA ARG A 57 -0.39 -13.39 10.56
C ARG A 57 -0.75 -13.17 9.08
N ASN A 58 0.11 -12.50 8.35
CA ASN A 58 0.10 -12.27 6.89
C ASN A 58 -1.26 -11.89 6.26
N ILE A 59 -2.36 -12.49 6.70
CA ILE A 59 -3.66 -12.39 6.05
C ILE A 59 -4.45 -11.17 6.50
N VAL A 60 -4.39 -10.80 7.80
CA VAL A 60 -5.14 -9.67 8.34
C VAL A 60 -4.64 -8.36 7.74
N ALA A 61 -3.32 -8.16 7.74
CA ALA A 61 -2.70 -7.00 7.09
C ALA A 61 -3.07 -6.92 5.61
N SER A 62 -3.12 -8.07 4.93
CA SER A 62 -3.49 -8.17 3.52
C SER A 62 -4.96 -7.79 3.26
N ILE A 63 -5.90 -8.24 4.10
CA ILE A 63 -7.32 -7.86 3.97
C ILE A 63 -7.51 -6.40 4.33
N CYS A 64 -6.91 -5.93 5.44
CA CYS A 64 -6.98 -4.53 5.84
C CYS A 64 -6.44 -3.58 4.76
N SER A 65 -5.30 -3.88 4.15
CA SER A 65 -4.75 -3.05 3.08
C SER A 65 -5.66 -2.96 1.85
N ALA A 66 -6.38 -4.05 1.52
CA ALA A 66 -7.34 -4.05 0.42
C ALA A 66 -8.58 -3.20 0.70
N LEU A 67 -8.96 -3.09 1.97
CA LEU A 67 -10.18 -2.41 2.41
C LEU A 67 -9.93 -0.99 2.97
N LEU A 68 -8.73 -0.43 2.82
CA LEU A 68 -8.40 0.90 3.33
C LEU A 68 -9.31 2.02 2.80
N LEU A 69 -9.86 1.85 1.60
CA LEU A 69 -10.75 2.81 0.96
C LEU A 69 -12.16 2.24 0.77
N SER A 70 -12.56 1.26 1.58
CA SER A 70 -13.90 0.65 1.52
C SER A 70 -15.03 1.62 1.93
N GLY A 71 -14.68 2.71 2.59
CA GLY A 71 -15.59 3.77 2.97
C GLY A 71 -15.34 4.31 4.37
N THR A 72 -16.06 5.37 4.68
CA THR A 72 -16.11 6.00 6.01
C THR A 72 -17.56 6.11 6.48
N ASN A 73 -17.75 6.57 7.71
CA ASN A 73 -19.12 6.86 8.20
C ASN A 73 -19.84 7.92 7.36
N HIS A 74 -19.13 8.70 6.55
CA HIS A 74 -19.68 9.83 5.80
C HIS A 74 -19.60 9.67 4.29
N LYS A 75 -18.70 8.78 3.78
CA LYS A 75 -18.46 8.59 2.35
C LYS A 75 -18.39 7.10 2.01
N THR A 76 -19.07 6.72 0.95
CA THR A 76 -18.92 5.39 0.36
C THR A 76 -17.57 5.27 -0.38
N SER A 77 -17.09 4.05 -0.61
CA SER A 77 -15.92 3.78 -1.45
C SER A 77 -16.03 4.47 -2.81
N THR A 78 -17.17 4.34 -3.50
CA THR A 78 -17.43 4.98 -4.79
C THR A 78 -17.27 6.50 -4.72
N LYS A 79 -17.74 7.14 -3.65
CA LYS A 79 -17.61 8.59 -3.49
C LYS A 79 -16.17 9.02 -3.29
N ILE A 80 -15.38 8.27 -2.50
CA ILE A 80 -13.95 8.54 -2.28
C ILE A 80 -13.19 8.44 -3.61
N HIS A 81 -13.42 7.38 -4.38
CA HIS A 81 -12.78 7.21 -5.68
C HIS A 81 -13.18 8.31 -6.67
N SER A 82 -14.46 8.65 -6.76
CA SER A 82 -14.95 9.73 -7.63
C SER A 82 -14.32 11.08 -7.30
N GLU A 83 -14.17 11.43 -6.03
CA GLU A 83 -13.52 12.68 -5.61
C GLU A 83 -12.04 12.72 -5.99
N LEU A 84 -11.33 11.59 -5.90
CA LEU A 84 -9.94 11.47 -6.35
C LEU A 84 -9.82 11.55 -7.87
N ASP A 85 -10.71 10.87 -8.59
CA ASP A 85 -10.75 10.90 -10.07
C ASP A 85 -11.03 12.32 -10.61
N GLU A 86 -11.95 13.07 -9.97
CA GLU A 86 -12.25 14.47 -10.31
C GLU A 86 -11.01 15.38 -10.15
N LEU A 87 -10.10 15.05 -9.24
CA LEU A 87 -8.83 15.75 -9.06
C LEU A 87 -7.73 15.25 -10.00
N GLY A 88 -7.99 14.20 -10.80
CA GLY A 88 -6.98 13.52 -11.59
C GLY A 88 -5.90 12.89 -10.74
N ALA A 89 -6.24 12.47 -9.54
CA ALA A 89 -5.34 11.81 -8.61
C ALA A 89 -5.41 10.29 -8.79
N TYR A 90 -4.25 9.66 -8.81
CA TYR A 90 -4.10 8.21 -8.77
C TYR A 90 -3.44 7.81 -7.45
N PHE A 91 -3.88 6.72 -6.87
CA PHE A 91 -3.25 6.15 -5.69
C PHE A 91 -2.93 4.66 -5.90
N ASP A 92 -1.92 4.20 -5.19
CA ASP A 92 -1.50 2.80 -5.16
C ASP A 92 -1.22 2.38 -3.72
N ILE A 93 -1.66 1.18 -3.36
CA ILE A 93 -1.47 0.60 -2.03
C ILE A 93 -0.65 -0.69 -2.16
N GLY A 94 0.61 -0.61 -1.78
CA GLY A 94 1.56 -1.71 -1.80
C GLY A 94 1.83 -2.27 -0.41
N LEU A 95 1.47 -3.53 -0.18
CA LEU A 95 1.78 -4.24 1.05
C LEU A 95 2.98 -5.16 0.84
N SER A 96 4.00 -4.99 1.67
CA SER A 96 5.20 -5.83 1.71
C SER A 96 5.31 -6.60 3.02
N HIS A 97 6.36 -7.40 3.19
CA HIS A 97 6.63 -8.05 4.46
C HIS A 97 6.96 -7.05 5.57
N GLU A 98 7.61 -5.93 5.23
CA GLU A 98 8.09 -4.94 6.18
C GLU A 98 7.05 -3.86 6.50
N GLY A 99 6.30 -3.42 5.51
CA GLY A 99 5.39 -2.30 5.69
C GLY A 99 4.36 -2.13 4.59
N LEU A 100 3.48 -1.18 4.83
CA LEU A 100 2.48 -0.71 3.91
C LEU A 100 2.94 0.61 3.30
N LEU A 101 2.93 0.69 1.98
CA LEU A 101 3.21 1.90 1.22
C LEU A 101 1.93 2.38 0.54
N ILE A 102 1.53 3.61 0.80
CA ILE A 102 0.45 4.28 0.08
C ILE A 102 1.09 5.39 -0.76
N SER A 103 0.98 5.29 -2.07
CA SER A 103 1.50 6.27 -3.02
C SER A 103 0.36 7.05 -3.63
N VAL A 104 0.47 8.38 -3.64
CA VAL A 104 -0.49 9.29 -4.26
C VAL A 104 0.21 10.05 -5.36
N PHE A 105 -0.38 10.04 -6.53
CA PHE A 105 0.07 10.78 -7.70
C PHE A 105 -1.00 11.79 -8.09
N ALA A 106 -0.65 13.05 -8.17
CA ALA A 106 -1.58 14.10 -8.56
C ALA A 106 -0.84 15.26 -9.23
N LEU A 107 -1.58 16.13 -9.91
CA LEU A 107 -1.05 17.41 -10.32
C LEU A 107 -0.68 18.25 -9.08
N LYS A 108 0.35 19.06 -9.20
CA LYS A 108 0.83 19.95 -8.12
C LYS A 108 -0.28 20.73 -7.43
N THR A 109 -1.19 21.27 -8.25
CA THR A 109 -2.34 22.08 -7.78
C THR A 109 -3.34 21.29 -6.95
N ASN A 110 -3.46 19.99 -7.21
CA ASN A 110 -4.48 19.13 -6.63
C ASN A 110 -3.94 18.19 -5.55
N LEU A 111 -2.61 18.13 -5.41
CA LEU A 111 -1.94 17.17 -4.53
C LEU A 111 -2.42 17.25 -3.07
N LEU A 112 -2.47 18.47 -2.51
CA LEU A 112 -2.87 18.67 -1.12
C LEU A 112 -4.30 18.17 -0.88
N LYS A 113 -5.22 18.56 -1.75
CA LYS A 113 -6.63 18.14 -1.64
C LYS A 113 -6.78 16.63 -1.80
N SER A 114 -6.00 16.00 -2.69
CA SER A 114 -6.01 14.55 -2.85
C SER A 114 -5.51 13.82 -1.60
N VAL A 115 -4.48 14.37 -0.94
CA VAL A 115 -3.95 13.83 0.32
C VAL A 115 -4.96 14.02 1.47
N GLU A 116 -5.66 15.14 1.53
CA GLU A 116 -6.71 15.38 2.52
C GLU A 116 -7.86 14.37 2.42
N ILE A 117 -8.31 14.06 1.20
CA ILE A 117 -9.34 13.04 0.95
C ILE A 117 -8.86 11.67 1.41
N LEU A 118 -7.63 11.29 1.06
CA LEU A 118 -7.05 10.01 1.47
C LEU A 118 -6.83 9.93 2.98
N TYR A 119 -6.36 11.01 3.59
CA TYR A 119 -6.17 11.08 5.03
C TYR A 119 -7.51 10.90 5.76
N GLU A 120 -8.57 11.60 5.34
CA GLU A 120 -9.92 11.45 5.87
C GLU A 120 -10.40 9.99 5.73
N ALA A 121 -10.22 9.40 4.55
CA ALA A 121 -10.63 8.04 4.29
C ALA A 121 -9.91 7.02 5.19
N ILE A 122 -8.58 7.15 5.34
CA ILE A 122 -7.77 6.24 6.16
C ILE A 122 -8.07 6.42 7.65
N GLN A 123 -8.23 7.66 8.13
CA GLN A 123 -8.53 7.92 9.55
C GLN A 123 -9.90 7.42 10.00
N ASN A 124 -10.87 7.47 9.11
CA ASN A 124 -12.26 7.15 9.42
C ASN A 124 -12.75 5.88 8.70
N VAL A 125 -11.82 5.04 8.24
CA VAL A 125 -12.18 3.83 7.52
C VAL A 125 -13.12 2.95 8.34
N ILE A 126 -14.18 2.50 7.69
CA ILE A 126 -15.05 1.44 8.19
C ILE A 126 -14.79 0.19 7.36
N PHE A 127 -14.97 -0.95 7.98
CA PHE A 127 -14.82 -2.24 7.32
C PHE A 127 -16.20 -2.90 7.23
N PRO A 128 -16.98 -2.66 6.15
CA PRO A 128 -18.29 -3.26 5.98
C PRO A 128 -18.16 -4.78 5.97
N GLU A 129 -19.01 -5.47 6.71
CA GLU A 129 -18.91 -6.92 6.89
C GLU A 129 -19.03 -7.69 5.57
N ASN A 130 -19.90 -7.25 4.68
CA ASN A 130 -20.05 -7.81 3.34
C ASN A 130 -18.77 -7.66 2.51
N GLU A 131 -18.13 -6.50 2.50
CA GLU A 131 -16.88 -6.29 1.75
C GLU A 131 -15.72 -7.11 2.33
N ILE A 132 -15.68 -7.29 3.66
CA ILE A 132 -14.72 -8.20 4.30
C ILE A 132 -14.96 -9.64 3.80
N LYS A 133 -16.21 -10.12 3.86
CA LYS A 133 -16.57 -11.47 3.42
C LYS A 133 -16.26 -11.69 1.93
N GLU A 134 -16.61 -10.74 1.09
CA GLU A 134 -16.31 -10.79 -0.34
C GLU A 134 -14.81 -10.83 -0.61
N THR A 135 -14.04 -9.95 0.03
CA THR A 135 -12.58 -9.90 -0.12
C THR A 135 -11.91 -11.19 0.35
N ILE A 136 -12.36 -11.76 1.46
CA ILE A 136 -11.86 -13.04 1.97
C ILE A 136 -12.16 -14.15 0.97
N ASN A 137 -13.40 -14.24 0.47
CA ASN A 137 -13.80 -15.27 -0.50
C ASN A 137 -13.00 -15.16 -1.80
N GLU A 138 -12.87 -13.96 -2.36
CA GLU A 138 -12.10 -13.73 -3.59
C GLU A 138 -10.65 -14.19 -3.42
N ARG A 139 -10.00 -13.79 -2.35
CA ARG A 139 -8.61 -14.17 -2.07
C ARG A 139 -8.45 -15.66 -1.83
N ARG A 140 -9.39 -16.28 -1.12
CA ARG A 140 -9.41 -17.72 -0.89
C ARG A 140 -9.54 -18.51 -2.20
N GLU A 141 -10.46 -18.12 -3.08
CA GLU A 141 -10.61 -18.77 -4.38
C GLU A 141 -9.38 -18.57 -5.27
N LYS A 142 -8.81 -17.37 -5.29
CA LYS A 142 -7.55 -17.09 -5.98
C LYS A 142 -6.39 -17.95 -5.44
N HIS A 143 -6.33 -18.15 -4.13
CA HIS A 143 -5.33 -19.02 -3.51
C HIS A 143 -5.50 -20.46 -3.95
N LYS A 144 -6.73 -21.02 -3.93
CA LYS A 144 -7.04 -22.37 -4.42
C LYS A 144 -6.62 -22.58 -5.87
N ILE A 145 -6.85 -21.58 -6.73
CA ILE A 145 -6.42 -21.63 -8.13
C ILE A 145 -4.90 -21.63 -8.23
N ASN A 146 -4.24 -20.81 -7.43
CA ASN A 146 -2.78 -20.71 -7.44
C ASN A 146 -2.10 -21.99 -6.91
N GLU A 147 -2.67 -22.67 -5.93
CA GLU A 147 -2.14 -23.95 -5.42
C GLU A 147 -2.10 -25.07 -6.47
N LYS A 148 -2.84 -24.92 -7.57
CA LYS A 148 -2.76 -25.85 -8.72
C LYS A 148 -1.60 -25.54 -9.67
N LYS A 149 -0.90 -24.40 -9.49
CA LYS A 149 0.21 -23.98 -10.36
C LYS A 149 1.54 -24.42 -9.79
N VAL A 150 2.32 -25.17 -10.57
CA VAL A 150 3.66 -25.66 -10.17
C VAL A 150 4.59 -24.48 -9.82
N SER A 151 4.52 -23.38 -10.59
CA SER A 151 5.33 -22.18 -10.32
C SER A 151 5.04 -21.58 -8.95
N PHE A 152 3.79 -21.53 -8.54
CA PHE A 152 3.38 -21.03 -7.23
C PHE A 152 3.90 -21.94 -6.11
N LEU A 153 3.74 -23.25 -6.25
CA LEU A 153 4.20 -24.24 -5.27
C LEU A 153 5.73 -24.23 -5.13
N SER A 154 6.46 -24.16 -6.24
CA SER A 154 7.92 -24.13 -6.22
C SER A 154 8.45 -22.85 -5.58
N GLN A 155 7.84 -21.69 -5.88
CA GLN A 155 8.22 -20.41 -5.25
C GLN A 155 7.97 -20.45 -3.73
N ARG A 156 6.86 -20.99 -3.28
CA ARG A 156 6.57 -21.16 -1.84
C ARG A 156 7.61 -22.06 -1.16
N LYS A 157 7.92 -23.21 -1.76
CA LYS A 157 8.93 -24.13 -1.21
C LYS A 157 10.33 -23.51 -1.17
N PHE A 158 10.67 -22.74 -2.17
CA PHE A 158 11.90 -21.97 -2.19
C PHE A 158 11.95 -20.94 -1.06
N GLN A 159 10.89 -20.17 -0.87
CA GLN A 159 10.78 -19.18 0.19
C GLN A 159 10.84 -19.83 1.59
N GLU A 160 10.09 -20.90 1.84
CA GLU A 160 10.15 -21.68 3.08
C GLU A 160 11.58 -22.15 3.41
N LYS A 161 12.34 -22.58 2.41
CA LYS A 161 13.73 -23.07 2.61
C LYS A 161 14.73 -21.95 2.86
N ILE A 162 14.64 -20.85 2.10
CA ILE A 162 15.60 -19.73 2.24
C ILE A 162 15.38 -18.99 3.55
N PHE A 163 14.13 -18.79 3.94
CA PHE A 163 13.77 -18.01 5.13
C PHE A 163 13.40 -18.88 6.32
N HIS A 164 13.85 -20.14 6.33
CA HIS A 164 13.62 -21.06 7.44
C HIS A 164 13.95 -20.41 8.79
N ASP A 165 13.08 -20.63 9.77
CA ASP A 165 13.18 -20.07 11.13
C ASP A 165 13.10 -18.53 11.21
N THR A 166 12.56 -17.89 10.20
CA THR A 166 12.28 -16.45 10.21
C THR A 166 10.80 -16.18 9.94
N PRO A 167 10.27 -15.01 10.34
CA PRO A 167 8.87 -14.64 10.03
C PRO A 167 8.55 -14.62 8.52
N TYR A 168 9.57 -14.56 7.65
CA TYR A 168 9.39 -14.58 6.20
C TYR A 168 9.08 -15.96 5.62
N SER A 169 9.30 -17.02 6.40
CA SER A 169 8.92 -18.40 6.01
C SER A 169 7.45 -18.68 6.25
N GLU A 170 6.77 -17.87 7.05
CA GLU A 170 5.35 -18.01 7.32
C GLU A 170 4.52 -17.55 6.12
N LEU A 171 3.96 -18.51 5.38
CA LEU A 171 3.16 -18.25 4.19
C LEU A 171 1.68 -18.51 4.48
N THR A 172 0.83 -17.62 4.00
CA THR A 172 -0.64 -17.77 4.08
C THR A 172 -1.08 -19.14 3.55
N GLN A 173 -1.93 -19.83 4.30
CA GLN A 173 -2.52 -21.11 3.95
C GLN A 173 -4.04 -20.97 3.80
N LEU A 174 -4.70 -21.93 3.13
CA LEU A 174 -6.16 -21.90 2.96
C LEU A 174 -6.93 -21.85 4.29
N LYS A 175 -6.45 -22.57 5.31
CA LYS A 175 -7.05 -22.57 6.66
C LYS A 175 -7.03 -21.20 7.33
N ASP A 176 -6.12 -20.31 6.96
CA ASP A 176 -6.02 -18.97 7.55
C ASP A 176 -7.22 -18.11 7.13
N TYR A 177 -7.77 -18.34 5.93
CA TYR A 177 -8.99 -17.67 5.49
C TYR A 177 -10.22 -18.14 6.30
N ASP A 178 -10.29 -19.43 6.66
CA ASP A 178 -11.38 -19.96 7.45
C ASP A 178 -11.39 -19.39 8.88
N SER A 179 -10.21 -19.16 9.46
CA SER A 179 -10.08 -18.52 10.77
C SER A 179 -10.56 -17.07 10.81
N LEU A 180 -10.50 -16.35 9.68
CA LEU A 180 -10.98 -14.97 9.58
C LEU A 180 -12.51 -14.88 9.55
N PHE A 181 -13.21 -15.88 9.00
CA PHE A 181 -14.69 -15.92 9.06
C PHE A 181 -15.21 -15.96 10.50
N ILE A 182 -14.47 -16.62 11.39
CA ILE A 182 -14.81 -16.64 12.82
C ILE A 182 -14.69 -15.25 13.44
N PHE A 183 -13.76 -14.42 12.95
CA PHE A 183 -13.59 -13.04 13.42
C PHE A 183 -14.59 -12.06 12.80
N SER A 184 -15.25 -12.40 11.69
CA SER A 184 -16.26 -11.54 11.07
C SER A 184 -17.55 -11.46 11.91
N ASP A 185 -17.80 -12.45 12.78
CA ASP A 185 -18.93 -12.46 13.71
C ASP A 185 -18.67 -11.63 14.99
N PHE A 186 -17.47 -11.03 15.12
CA PHE A 186 -17.11 -10.18 16.24
C PHE A 186 -17.51 -8.72 16.04
N ASN A 187 -17.90 -8.09 17.17
CA ASN A 187 -18.35 -6.71 17.32
C ASN A 187 -17.54 -5.69 16.48
N PRO A 188 -18.18 -4.75 15.75
CA PRO A 188 -17.54 -3.68 14.98
C PRO A 188 -16.47 -2.88 15.72
N GLU A 189 -16.63 -2.65 17.03
CA GLU A 189 -15.66 -1.95 17.86
C GLU A 189 -14.33 -2.72 18.00
N MET A 190 -14.37 -4.04 18.14
CA MET A 190 -13.16 -4.86 18.19
C MET A 190 -12.41 -4.92 16.85
N LYS A 191 -13.13 -4.82 15.73
CA LYS A 191 -12.52 -4.77 14.39
C LYS A 191 -11.69 -3.51 14.24
N ASN A 192 -12.21 -2.36 14.68
CA ASN A 192 -11.51 -1.07 14.64
C ASN A 192 -10.28 -1.06 15.56
N ASP A 193 -10.34 -1.66 16.73
CA ASP A 193 -9.22 -1.68 17.67
C ASP A 193 -8.08 -2.58 17.18
N LYS A 194 -8.38 -3.75 16.60
CA LYS A 194 -7.35 -4.60 15.98
C LYS A 194 -6.73 -3.94 14.78
N PHE A 195 -7.53 -3.27 13.95
CA PHE A 195 -7.03 -2.51 12.82
C PHE A 195 -6.11 -1.38 13.27
N LYS A 196 -6.49 -0.60 14.29
CA LYS A 196 -5.66 0.44 14.89
C LYS A 196 -4.36 -0.10 15.51
N GLN A 197 -4.35 -1.36 15.97
CA GLN A 197 -3.13 -2.04 16.46
C GLN A 197 -2.19 -2.41 15.30
N ILE A 198 -2.75 -2.85 14.17
CA ILE A 198 -1.98 -3.24 12.98
C ILE A 198 -1.46 -1.99 12.24
N PHE A 199 -2.30 -0.97 12.14
CA PHE A 199 -1.98 0.32 11.53
C PHE A 199 -2.03 1.43 12.61
N PRO A 200 -1.01 1.54 13.46
CA PRO A 200 -0.96 2.63 14.43
C PRO A 200 -0.83 3.95 13.66
N TYR A 201 -1.94 4.65 13.48
CA TYR A 201 -2.03 5.95 12.78
C TYR A 201 -1.05 7.01 13.28
N ASN A 202 -0.48 6.80 14.46
CA ASN A 202 0.53 7.67 15.06
C ASN A 202 1.98 7.32 14.68
N ARG A 203 2.20 6.29 13.84
CA ARG A 203 3.52 5.82 13.43
C ARG A 203 3.64 5.78 11.92
N THR A 204 3.56 6.93 11.28
CA THR A 204 4.01 7.09 9.90
C THR A 204 5.52 7.23 9.92
N ASP A 205 6.25 6.17 9.61
CA ASP A 205 7.70 6.15 9.74
C ASP A 205 8.40 6.98 8.66
N VAL A 206 7.80 7.14 7.49
CA VAL A 206 8.37 7.95 6.40
C VAL A 206 7.27 8.54 5.51
N VAL A 207 7.24 9.84 5.37
CA VAL A 207 6.51 10.54 4.31
C VAL A 207 7.50 11.00 3.26
N ARG A 208 7.33 10.56 2.02
CA ARG A 208 8.17 10.97 0.88
C ARG A 208 7.35 11.78 -0.11
N ILE A 209 7.77 13.01 -0.37
CA ILE A 209 7.20 13.82 -1.45
C ILE A 209 8.22 13.94 -2.57
N ARG A 210 7.82 13.61 -3.79
CA ARG A 210 8.61 13.79 -5.00
C ARG A 210 7.89 14.77 -5.93
N GLY A 211 8.61 15.75 -6.43
CA GLY A 211 8.12 16.65 -7.49
C GLY A 211 7.27 17.81 -6.98
N VAL A 212 7.86 18.70 -6.22
CA VAL A 212 7.30 20.05 -5.98
C VAL A 212 7.99 21.06 -6.90
#